data_bb0ea47a7b97c2c3d155fd924b771463
#
_entry.id   bb0ea47a7b97c2c3d155fd924b771463
#
_cell.length_a   1.000
_cell.length_b   1.000
_cell.length_c   1.000
_cell.angle_alpha   90.00
_cell.angle_beta   90.00
_cell.angle_gamma   90.00
#
_symmetry.space_group_name_H-M   'P 1'
#
loop_
_entity.id
_entity.type
_entity.pdbx_description
1 polymer ?
#
loop_
_entity_poly.entity_id
_entity_poly.type
_entity_poly.pdbx_seq_one_letter_code
_entity_poly.pdbx_strand_id
1 'polypeptide(L)'
;ATTTNGIVFAATNGSSTITATDDDHGAVVGDFVTISGAATLGGLITAPVLNQEYQIVSVPSVDTYTFTATATANSSDTGNGGSGVDGAYQLNVGLDVYVESTGWGSGIWGAGTFGSSSSLSSANQLRLWSLDNFGDDAVANIRADGIFYWDKSSGASARATNISALTDASNVPTIALQVMTSDVDRHVIAFGCNTIGSTALDPLLVRFSDTESIVDWTPTATNQAGGVQLSQGSVIVAAIKTRQEIIIFTDVGLVSMRFVGSPFVFSFTEVAEGFSLISPNAVVNADSKLFFMDRGGFYIYSGRVQRLPCTVLDYVLSDINYGQSYKIFGAVNSLANEIMWFYPSGNSLEVDKYVLYNYLENVWSIGTTTDNFVRTAWNEAHFSDFPIAASKNSSEVNINYLYNHEDGHGDEANAFTAYIESSDFDLQPDGDHFLQIQKLIPDIQFRNQSSTSDTVSFVIKGRNYPLESLSTLQTIDVTPNSTFSNTRARSRQCALRVTNSSSDYGWRLGDLRLDIRPDGKR
;
A
#
# COMPACT_ATOMS: atom_id res chain seq x y z
N ALA A 1 -6.83 -22.52 -4.57
CA ALA A 1 -7.26 -23.79 -5.19
C ALA A 1 -8.41 -24.38 -4.37
N THR A 2 -9.27 -25.15 -4.99
CA THR A 2 -10.38 -25.84 -4.32
C THR A 2 -10.35 -27.29 -4.70
N THR A 3 -10.45 -28.18 -3.70
CA THR A 3 -10.70 -29.61 -3.92
C THR A 3 -12.17 -29.90 -3.63
N THR A 4 -12.79 -30.70 -4.47
CA THR A 4 -14.20 -31.06 -4.33
C THR A 4 -14.32 -32.55 -4.08
N ASN A 5 -15.00 -32.92 -2.99
CA ASN A 5 -15.27 -34.32 -2.58
C ASN A 5 -14.01 -35.20 -2.39
N GLY A 6 -12.86 -34.61 -2.06
CA GLY A 6 -11.57 -35.32 -2.02
C GLY A 6 -10.97 -35.54 -0.65
N ILE A 7 -11.38 -34.77 0.37
CA ILE A 7 -10.67 -34.76 1.64
C ILE A 7 -11.15 -35.86 2.60
N VAL A 8 -10.18 -36.56 3.18
CA VAL A 8 -10.43 -37.61 4.20
C VAL A 8 -9.64 -37.27 5.45
N PHE A 9 -10.25 -37.45 6.65
CA PHE A 9 -9.64 -37.08 7.91
C PHE A 9 -9.24 -38.30 8.76
N ALA A 10 -8.21 -38.09 9.57
CA ALA A 10 -7.81 -39.02 10.63
C ALA A 10 -7.54 -38.25 11.93
N ALA A 11 -8.03 -38.80 13.04
CA ALA A 11 -7.84 -38.29 14.40
C ALA A 11 -7.21 -39.33 15.29
N THR A 12 -6.39 -38.90 16.25
CA THR A 12 -5.81 -39.75 17.29
C THR A 12 -6.40 -39.36 18.64
N ASN A 13 -6.85 -40.36 19.42
CA ASN A 13 -7.39 -40.17 20.77
C ASN A 13 -6.41 -39.34 21.63
N GLY A 14 -6.92 -38.30 22.29
CA GLY A 14 -6.14 -37.41 23.13
C GLY A 14 -5.41 -36.30 22.39
N SER A 15 -5.56 -36.21 21.06
CA SER A 15 -4.92 -35.15 20.20
C SER A 15 -5.96 -34.20 19.62
N SER A 16 -5.60 -32.94 19.52
CA SER A 16 -6.32 -31.93 18.70
C SER A 16 -5.77 -31.84 17.27
N THR A 17 -4.65 -32.51 16.97
CA THR A 17 -4.09 -32.56 15.63
C THR A 17 -4.88 -33.53 14.76
N ILE A 18 -5.45 -33.01 13.67
CA ILE A 18 -6.16 -33.80 12.65
C ILE A 18 -5.25 -33.89 11.43
N THR A 19 -5.14 -35.10 10.89
CA THR A 19 -4.49 -35.31 9.58
C THR A 19 -5.55 -35.31 8.50
N ALA A 20 -5.37 -34.51 7.48
CA ALA A 20 -6.18 -34.50 6.26
C ALA A 20 -5.37 -35.15 5.13
N THR A 21 -6.04 -35.97 4.34
CA THR A 21 -5.52 -36.53 3.09
C THR A 21 -6.33 -35.96 1.95
N ASP A 22 -5.65 -35.33 1.00
CA ASP A 22 -6.19 -34.70 -0.19
C ASP A 22 -5.12 -34.75 -1.29
N ASP A 23 -5.39 -35.49 -2.34
CA ASP A 23 -4.41 -35.78 -3.40
C ASP A 23 -3.93 -34.48 -4.08
N ASP A 24 -2.61 -34.28 -4.09
CA ASP A 24 -1.93 -33.16 -4.76
C ASP A 24 -2.49 -31.78 -4.39
N HIS A 25 -2.75 -31.55 -3.09
CA HIS A 25 -3.40 -30.32 -2.59
C HIS A 25 -2.60 -29.04 -2.82
N GLY A 26 -1.30 -29.10 -3.08
CA GLY A 26 -0.42 -27.96 -3.41
C GLY A 26 -0.26 -26.91 -2.30
N ALA A 27 -0.83 -27.11 -1.13
CA ALA A 27 -0.70 -26.20 0.00
C ALA A 27 0.63 -26.41 0.73
N VAL A 28 1.12 -25.36 1.39
CA VAL A 28 2.33 -25.40 2.21
C VAL A 28 2.02 -25.04 3.66
N VAL A 29 2.99 -25.30 4.55
CA VAL A 29 2.89 -24.93 5.96
C VAL A 29 2.61 -23.44 6.10
N GLY A 30 1.59 -23.12 6.91
CA GLY A 30 1.17 -21.75 7.16
C GLY A 30 0.01 -21.28 6.27
N ASP A 31 -0.32 -21.96 5.17
CA ASP A 31 -1.53 -21.70 4.39
C ASP A 31 -2.79 -22.00 5.20
N PHE A 32 -3.93 -21.55 4.72
CA PHE A 32 -5.22 -21.85 5.32
C PHE A 32 -6.04 -22.75 4.40
N VAL A 33 -6.90 -23.56 5.02
CA VAL A 33 -7.92 -24.32 4.32
C VAL A 33 -9.26 -24.11 4.99
N THR A 34 -10.26 -23.70 4.22
CA THR A 34 -11.66 -23.66 4.65
C THR A 34 -12.31 -24.98 4.26
N ILE A 35 -12.70 -25.77 5.23
CA ILE A 35 -13.33 -27.07 5.05
C ILE A 35 -14.85 -26.92 5.08
N SER A 36 -15.53 -27.57 4.16
CA SER A 36 -16.99 -27.62 4.09
C SER A 36 -17.49 -29.01 3.66
N GLY A 37 -18.74 -29.31 3.99
CA GLY A 37 -19.35 -30.61 3.65
C GLY A 37 -18.86 -31.78 4.50
N ALA A 38 -17.99 -31.58 5.50
CA ALA A 38 -17.53 -32.64 6.37
C ALA A 38 -18.62 -33.13 7.31
N ALA A 39 -18.74 -34.44 7.44
CA ALA A 39 -19.54 -35.11 8.47
C ALA A 39 -18.72 -35.27 9.77
N THR A 40 -19.40 -35.66 10.87
CA THR A 40 -18.72 -35.96 12.14
C THR A 40 -17.73 -37.10 11.96
N LEU A 41 -16.46 -36.86 12.31
CA LEU A 41 -15.41 -37.89 12.27
C LEU A 41 -15.57 -38.91 13.36
N GLY A 42 -15.91 -38.48 14.56
CA GLY A 42 -16.16 -39.32 15.75
C GLY A 42 -16.02 -38.53 17.04
N GLY A 43 -16.77 -38.91 18.05
CA GLY A 43 -16.70 -38.33 19.39
C GLY A 43 -16.83 -36.80 19.41
N LEU A 44 -15.81 -36.10 19.90
CA LEU A 44 -15.77 -34.64 19.98
C LEU A 44 -15.37 -33.97 18.69
N ILE A 45 -14.86 -34.69 17.70
CA ILE A 45 -14.56 -34.13 16.37
C ILE A 45 -15.82 -34.19 15.50
N THR A 46 -16.68 -33.24 15.75
CA THR A 46 -18.00 -33.13 15.09
C THR A 46 -17.93 -32.38 13.77
N ALA A 47 -18.99 -32.47 12.95
CA ALA A 47 -19.09 -31.72 11.71
C ALA A 47 -18.87 -30.21 11.88
N PRO A 48 -19.44 -29.52 12.90
CA PRO A 48 -19.12 -28.09 13.13
C PRO A 48 -17.67 -27.83 13.53
N VAL A 49 -16.97 -28.78 14.14
CA VAL A 49 -15.55 -28.69 14.46
C VAL A 49 -14.72 -28.80 13.18
N LEU A 50 -15.10 -29.64 12.22
CA LEU A 50 -14.36 -29.80 10.97
C LEU A 50 -14.66 -28.70 9.95
N ASN A 51 -15.92 -28.29 9.83
CA ASN A 51 -16.36 -27.28 8.83
C ASN A 51 -16.03 -25.86 9.28
N GLN A 52 -14.73 -25.54 9.31
CA GLN A 52 -14.18 -24.24 9.67
C GLN A 52 -12.93 -23.96 8.83
N GLU A 53 -12.40 -22.75 8.99
CA GLU A 53 -11.09 -22.40 8.47
C GLU A 53 -9.99 -22.84 9.45
N TYR A 54 -8.98 -23.51 8.94
CA TYR A 54 -7.82 -23.97 9.70
C TYR A 54 -6.51 -23.57 9.04
N GLN A 55 -5.52 -23.21 9.86
CA GLN A 55 -4.17 -23.04 9.39
C GLN A 55 -3.47 -24.40 9.30
N ILE A 56 -2.77 -24.63 8.19
CA ILE A 56 -1.98 -25.83 7.93
C ILE A 56 -0.70 -25.77 8.77
N VAL A 57 -0.55 -26.72 9.69
CA VAL A 57 0.56 -26.77 10.66
C VAL A 57 1.75 -27.55 10.12
N SER A 58 1.50 -28.64 9.38
CA SER A 58 2.55 -29.41 8.72
C SER A 58 2.04 -30.04 7.43
N VAL A 59 2.96 -30.30 6.49
CA VAL A 59 2.71 -30.99 5.21
C VAL A 59 3.66 -32.19 5.14
N PRO A 60 3.28 -33.36 5.67
CA PRO A 60 4.11 -34.56 5.69
C PRO A 60 4.36 -35.15 4.30
N SER A 61 3.42 -34.98 3.36
CA SER A 61 3.56 -35.41 1.97
C SER A 61 2.78 -34.48 1.05
N VAL A 62 2.89 -34.66 -0.27
CA VAL A 62 2.13 -33.91 -1.29
C VAL A 62 0.62 -34.11 -1.16
N ASP A 63 0.19 -35.21 -0.55
CA ASP A 63 -1.20 -35.61 -0.41
C ASP A 63 -1.71 -35.47 1.05
N THR A 64 -0.87 -35.02 2.00
CA THR A 64 -1.29 -34.97 3.40
C THR A 64 -0.82 -33.71 4.09
N TYR A 65 -1.72 -33.13 4.89
CA TYR A 65 -1.41 -32.01 5.79
C TYR A 65 -2.05 -32.22 7.16
N THR A 66 -1.58 -31.47 8.15
CA THR A 66 -2.17 -31.45 9.49
C THR A 66 -2.63 -30.07 9.87
N PHE A 67 -3.68 -30.01 10.68
CA PHE A 67 -4.17 -28.80 11.33
C PHE A 67 -4.57 -29.09 12.78
N THR A 68 -4.70 -28.01 13.57
CA THR A 68 -5.14 -28.15 14.99
C THR A 68 -6.61 -27.81 15.08
N ALA A 69 -7.43 -28.82 15.39
CA ALA A 69 -8.86 -28.64 15.59
C ALA A 69 -9.17 -27.90 16.89
N THR A 70 -10.33 -27.26 16.96
CA THR A 70 -10.83 -26.55 18.15
C THR A 70 -11.25 -27.49 19.30
N ALA A 71 -11.31 -28.79 19.04
CA ALA A 71 -11.61 -29.84 20.04
C ALA A 71 -10.53 -30.92 20.04
N THR A 72 -10.33 -31.55 21.21
CA THR A 72 -9.46 -32.71 21.35
C THR A 72 -10.24 -33.99 21.09
N ALA A 73 -9.72 -34.86 20.23
CA ALA A 73 -10.35 -36.14 19.93
C ALA A 73 -10.40 -37.04 21.18
N ASN A 74 -11.54 -37.63 21.44
CA ASN A 74 -11.73 -38.60 22.53
C ASN A 74 -11.84 -40.06 22.02
N SER A 75 -11.61 -40.26 20.73
CA SER A 75 -11.46 -41.56 20.07
C SER A 75 -10.49 -41.43 18.90
N SER A 76 -9.80 -42.51 18.54
CA SER A 76 -9.05 -42.58 17.29
C SER A 76 -9.98 -42.98 16.17
N ASP A 77 -9.91 -42.27 15.05
CA ASP A 77 -10.74 -42.53 13.88
C ASP A 77 -9.95 -42.20 12.59
N THR A 78 -10.15 -43.00 11.57
CA THR A 78 -9.42 -42.88 10.29
C THR A 78 -10.35 -43.07 9.11
N GLY A 79 -10.13 -42.28 8.06
CA GLY A 79 -10.84 -42.40 6.80
C GLY A 79 -12.29 -41.95 6.82
N ASN A 80 -12.68 -41.21 7.83
CA ASN A 80 -14.03 -40.65 7.99
C ASN A 80 -14.02 -39.13 7.66
N GLY A 81 -15.19 -38.56 7.69
CA GLY A 81 -15.41 -37.14 7.35
C GLY A 81 -16.47 -36.99 6.27
N GLY A 82 -16.96 -38.11 5.70
CA GLY A 82 -17.97 -38.12 4.65
C GLY A 82 -17.35 -38.19 3.22
N SER A 83 -18.24 -38.34 2.25
CA SER A 83 -17.87 -38.47 0.82
C SER A 83 -18.03 -37.16 0.03
N GLY A 84 -18.31 -36.06 0.70
CA GLY A 84 -18.60 -34.76 0.08
C GLY A 84 -17.85 -33.62 0.77
N VAL A 85 -16.58 -33.85 1.13
CA VAL A 85 -15.76 -32.85 1.82
C VAL A 85 -15.03 -32.00 0.81
N ASP A 86 -15.30 -30.69 0.83
CA ASP A 86 -14.63 -29.71 -0.01
C ASP A 86 -13.59 -28.93 0.81
N GLY A 87 -12.44 -28.62 0.18
CA GLY A 87 -11.39 -27.77 0.73
C GLY A 87 -11.11 -26.56 -0.15
N ALA A 88 -11.24 -25.37 0.41
CA ALA A 88 -10.81 -24.14 -0.25
C ALA A 88 -9.49 -23.66 0.36
N TYR A 89 -8.41 -23.80 -0.41
CA TYR A 89 -7.07 -23.42 0.03
C TYR A 89 -6.78 -21.95 -0.23
N GLN A 90 -6.24 -21.28 0.78
CA GLN A 90 -5.88 -19.86 0.74
C GLN A 90 -4.42 -19.69 1.17
N LEU A 91 -3.71 -18.83 0.47
CA LEU A 91 -2.38 -18.40 0.89
C LEU A 91 -2.49 -17.64 2.22
N ASN A 92 -1.51 -17.85 3.10
CA ASN A 92 -1.38 -16.98 4.26
C ASN A 92 -0.97 -15.59 3.78
N VAL A 93 -1.87 -14.62 3.83
CA VAL A 93 -1.62 -13.22 3.42
C VAL A 93 -1.05 -12.34 4.54
N GLY A 94 -0.85 -12.92 5.74
CA GLY A 94 -0.41 -12.18 6.93
C GLY A 94 -1.55 -11.48 7.66
N LEU A 95 -1.20 -10.58 8.57
CA LEU A 95 -2.17 -9.78 9.31
C LEU A 95 -2.63 -8.58 8.50
N ASP A 96 -3.84 -8.11 8.80
CA ASP A 96 -4.40 -6.87 8.23
C ASP A 96 -3.77 -5.61 8.82
N VAL A 97 -3.06 -5.73 9.94
CA VAL A 97 -2.46 -4.61 10.67
C VAL A 97 -0.97 -4.85 10.89
N TYR A 98 -0.21 -3.76 10.89
CA TYR A 98 1.18 -3.81 11.33
C TYR A 98 1.24 -3.88 12.86
N VAL A 99 2.00 -4.84 13.38
CA VAL A 99 2.23 -5.03 14.82
C VAL A 99 3.72 -4.88 15.08
N GLU A 100 4.12 -3.95 15.93
CA GLU A 100 5.51 -3.85 16.36
C GLU A 100 5.91 -5.11 17.13
N SER A 101 6.88 -5.86 16.58
CA SER A 101 7.22 -7.20 17.06
C SER A 101 8.33 -7.25 18.09
N THR A 102 9.08 -6.18 18.29
CA THR A 102 10.28 -6.18 19.15
C THR A 102 10.34 -4.93 20.02
N GLY A 103 10.63 -5.13 21.30
CA GLY A 103 10.87 -4.05 22.24
C GLY A 103 10.01 -4.09 23.51
N TRP A 104 10.37 -3.28 24.49
CA TRP A 104 9.56 -3.09 25.69
C TRP A 104 8.29 -2.35 25.33
N GLY A 105 7.14 -3.01 25.53
CA GLY A 105 5.83 -2.43 25.23
C GLY A 105 5.25 -2.81 23.87
N SER A 106 5.94 -3.61 23.06
CA SER A 106 5.38 -4.19 21.85
C SER A 106 4.51 -5.41 22.18
N GLY A 107 3.32 -5.48 21.61
CA GLY A 107 2.38 -6.59 21.80
C GLY A 107 1.40 -6.41 22.97
N ILE A 108 0.57 -7.43 23.17
CA ILE A 108 -0.47 -7.43 24.20
C ILE A 108 0.17 -7.70 25.57
N TRP A 109 -0.15 -6.90 26.59
CA TRP A 109 0.23 -7.15 27.97
C TRP A 109 -0.23 -8.56 28.43
N GLY A 110 0.73 -9.38 28.85
CA GLY A 110 0.46 -10.72 29.35
C GLY A 110 0.60 -11.85 28.32
N ALA A 111 0.99 -11.57 27.08
CA ALA A 111 1.33 -12.58 26.09
C ALA A 111 2.77 -13.07 26.30
N GLY A 112 2.95 -14.16 27.02
CA GLY A 112 4.23 -14.82 27.22
C GLY A 112 4.88 -14.61 28.59
N THR A 113 6.00 -15.29 28.83
CA THR A 113 6.83 -15.13 30.05
C THR A 113 7.58 -13.81 30.03
N PHE A 114 7.73 -13.18 31.17
CA PHE A 114 8.49 -11.93 31.36
C PHE A 114 9.89 -12.04 30.74
N GLY A 115 10.18 -11.22 29.73
CA GLY A 115 11.46 -11.24 29.04
C GLY A 115 11.51 -12.06 27.74
N SER A 116 10.44 -12.69 27.31
CA SER A 116 10.34 -13.29 25.98
C SER A 116 9.91 -12.21 24.96
N SER A 117 10.74 -11.94 23.96
CA SER A 117 10.30 -11.24 22.75
C SER A 117 9.24 -12.11 22.08
N SER A 118 8.07 -11.56 21.74
CA SER A 118 7.18 -12.21 20.81
C SER A 118 7.90 -12.28 19.47
N SER A 119 8.41 -13.45 19.10
CA SER A 119 8.87 -13.68 17.73
C SER A 119 7.62 -13.76 16.85
N LEU A 120 7.14 -12.61 16.37
CA LEU A 120 6.19 -12.61 15.26
C LEU A 120 6.96 -13.12 14.05
N SER A 121 6.63 -14.33 13.61
CA SER A 121 7.12 -14.83 12.33
C SER A 121 6.53 -13.97 11.21
N SER A 122 7.19 -13.91 10.07
CA SER A 122 6.65 -13.27 8.85
C SER A 122 5.24 -13.78 8.50
N ALA A 123 4.89 -14.99 8.90
CA ALA A 123 3.57 -15.59 8.75
C ALA A 123 2.46 -14.86 9.53
N ASN A 124 2.80 -14.15 10.62
CA ASN A 124 1.86 -13.49 11.53
C ASN A 124 2.07 -11.98 11.57
N GLN A 125 2.54 -11.35 10.50
CA GLN A 125 2.77 -9.92 10.37
C GLN A 125 2.09 -9.39 9.10
N LEU A 126 1.84 -8.08 9.03
CA LEU A 126 1.49 -7.41 7.80
C LEU A 126 2.56 -7.72 6.73
N ARG A 127 2.14 -8.32 5.63
CA ARG A 127 3.06 -8.66 4.54
C ARG A 127 3.19 -7.52 3.56
N LEU A 128 4.42 -7.08 3.35
CA LEU A 128 4.80 -6.21 2.26
C LEU A 128 5.52 -7.04 1.19
N TRP A 129 5.13 -6.84 -0.05
CA TRP A 129 5.66 -7.56 -1.19
C TRP A 129 6.58 -6.67 -2.02
N SER A 130 7.66 -7.24 -2.50
CA SER A 130 8.43 -6.70 -3.62
C SER A 130 8.30 -7.65 -4.81
N LEU A 131 8.04 -7.08 -5.98
CA LEU A 131 7.78 -7.80 -7.22
C LEU A 131 8.64 -7.18 -8.32
N ASP A 132 9.26 -8.02 -9.15
CA ASP A 132 9.98 -7.57 -10.34
C ASP A 132 9.96 -8.64 -11.43
N ASN A 133 10.26 -8.24 -12.66
CA ASN A 133 10.32 -9.15 -13.80
C ASN A 133 11.74 -9.68 -14.00
N PHE A 134 11.84 -10.97 -14.29
CA PHE A 134 13.07 -11.60 -14.74
C PHE A 134 12.87 -12.12 -16.18
N GLY A 135 12.98 -11.21 -17.14
CA GLY A 135 12.51 -11.46 -18.50
C GLY A 135 10.99 -11.54 -18.56
N ASP A 136 10.45 -12.67 -19.02
CA ASP A 136 9.00 -12.95 -19.05
C ASP A 136 8.48 -13.52 -17.73
N ASP A 137 9.38 -13.94 -16.84
CA ASP A 137 9.08 -14.55 -15.55
C ASP A 137 9.00 -13.50 -14.45
N ALA A 138 8.56 -13.89 -13.26
CA ALA A 138 8.44 -13.00 -12.13
C ALA A 138 9.26 -13.48 -10.93
N VAL A 139 9.88 -12.50 -10.24
CA VAL A 139 10.51 -12.69 -8.94
C VAL A 139 9.70 -11.95 -7.90
N ALA A 140 9.39 -12.61 -6.81
CA ALA A 140 8.60 -12.08 -5.71
C ALA A 140 9.30 -12.32 -4.38
N ASN A 141 9.18 -11.38 -3.46
CA ASN A 141 9.68 -11.55 -2.09
C ASN A 141 8.66 -11.00 -1.11
N ILE A 142 8.43 -11.72 -0.05
CA ILE A 142 7.75 -11.23 1.14
C ILE A 142 8.81 -10.60 2.03
N ARG A 143 8.61 -9.37 2.47
CA ARG A 143 9.58 -8.66 3.33
C ARG A 143 9.93 -9.47 4.57
N ALA A 144 11.22 -9.66 4.82
CA ALA A 144 11.78 -10.50 5.88
C ALA A 144 11.38 -11.99 5.78
N ASP A 145 11.20 -12.49 4.56
CA ASP A 145 10.90 -13.89 4.25
C ASP A 145 11.59 -14.31 2.94
N GLY A 146 11.21 -15.45 2.39
CA GLY A 146 11.79 -16.07 1.21
C GLY A 146 11.62 -15.27 -0.08
N ILE A 147 12.41 -15.67 -1.07
CA ILE A 147 12.32 -15.17 -2.45
C ILE A 147 11.70 -16.28 -3.30
N PHE A 148 10.75 -15.92 -4.14
CA PHE A 148 9.99 -16.84 -4.97
C PHE A 148 10.15 -16.50 -6.45
N TYR A 149 10.19 -17.52 -7.27
CA TYR A 149 10.26 -17.44 -8.71
C TYR A 149 9.02 -18.07 -9.34
N TRP A 150 8.39 -17.35 -10.24
CA TRP A 150 7.26 -17.83 -11.03
C TRP A 150 7.65 -17.88 -12.50
N ASP A 151 7.63 -19.11 -13.06
CA ASP A 151 7.90 -19.39 -14.46
C ASP A 151 6.59 -19.23 -15.27
N LYS A 152 6.57 -18.29 -16.19
CA LYS A 152 5.45 -18.03 -17.09
C LYS A 152 5.03 -19.28 -17.89
N SER A 153 5.97 -20.16 -18.24
CA SER A 153 5.68 -21.37 -19.00
C SER A 153 4.79 -22.35 -18.25
N SER A 154 4.81 -22.30 -16.92
CA SER A 154 3.97 -23.12 -16.05
C SER A 154 2.51 -22.65 -15.97
N GLY A 155 2.19 -21.46 -16.52
CA GLY A 155 0.85 -20.89 -16.56
C GLY A 155 0.44 -20.18 -15.26
N ALA A 156 -0.63 -19.38 -15.35
CA ALA A 156 -1.10 -18.53 -14.24
C ALA A 156 -1.66 -19.29 -13.03
N SER A 157 -2.01 -20.57 -13.20
CA SER A 157 -2.47 -21.43 -12.12
C SER A 157 -1.34 -22.07 -11.31
N ALA A 158 -0.10 -22.03 -11.84
CA ALA A 158 1.06 -22.57 -11.13
C ALA A 158 1.49 -21.63 -10.01
N ARG A 159 1.85 -22.22 -8.88
CA ARG A 159 2.38 -21.48 -7.73
C ARG A 159 3.85 -21.13 -7.95
N ALA A 160 4.26 -19.93 -7.53
CA ALA A 160 5.68 -19.56 -7.50
C ALA A 160 6.46 -20.47 -6.55
N THR A 161 7.66 -20.86 -6.96
CA THR A 161 8.56 -21.75 -6.20
C THR A 161 9.60 -20.93 -5.45
N ASN A 162 9.90 -21.29 -4.20
CA ASN A 162 11.01 -20.67 -3.48
C ASN A 162 12.33 -20.95 -4.23
N ILE A 163 13.15 -19.92 -4.46
CA ILE A 163 14.39 -20.04 -5.23
C ILE A 163 15.37 -21.07 -4.66
N SER A 164 15.31 -21.32 -3.34
CA SER A 164 16.14 -22.33 -2.68
C SER A 164 15.74 -23.77 -3.02
N ALA A 165 14.55 -23.99 -3.55
CA ALA A 165 14.03 -25.28 -3.98
C ALA A 165 14.20 -25.53 -5.49
N LEU A 166 14.73 -24.56 -6.24
CA LEU A 166 14.99 -24.70 -7.66
C LEU A 166 16.19 -25.64 -7.88
N THR A 167 16.20 -26.33 -9.04
CA THR A 167 17.33 -27.14 -9.46
C THR A 167 18.58 -26.26 -9.62
N ASP A 168 19.73 -26.77 -9.21
CA ASP A 168 21.03 -26.09 -9.24
C ASP A 168 21.13 -24.82 -8.38
N ALA A 169 20.20 -24.59 -7.45
CA ALA A 169 20.25 -23.49 -6.49
C ALA A 169 21.53 -23.55 -5.63
N SER A 170 22.36 -22.50 -5.74
CA SER A 170 23.66 -22.44 -5.09
C SER A 170 23.78 -21.20 -4.22
N ASN A 171 23.82 -21.38 -2.91
CA ASN A 171 23.95 -20.31 -1.91
C ASN A 171 22.93 -19.16 -2.06
N VAL A 172 21.73 -19.46 -2.55
CA VAL A 172 20.65 -18.48 -2.69
C VAL A 172 20.26 -17.88 -1.35
N PRO A 173 19.85 -16.60 -1.28
CA PRO A 173 19.28 -16.03 -0.07
C PRO A 173 17.98 -16.73 0.31
N THR A 174 17.87 -17.12 1.58
CA THR A 174 16.64 -17.75 2.12
C THR A 174 15.70 -16.77 2.79
N ILE A 175 16.18 -15.54 3.04
CA ILE A 175 15.43 -14.43 3.63
C ILE A 175 15.96 -13.12 3.06
N ALA A 176 15.06 -12.19 2.72
CA ALA A 176 15.41 -10.85 2.25
C ALA A 176 14.36 -9.81 2.66
N LEU A 177 14.76 -8.54 2.79
CA LEU A 177 13.83 -7.42 3.00
C LEU A 177 13.17 -6.98 1.70
N GLN A 178 13.91 -7.03 0.60
CA GLN A 178 13.41 -6.67 -0.73
C GLN A 178 14.22 -7.38 -1.81
N VAL A 179 13.59 -7.66 -2.94
CA VAL A 179 14.23 -8.20 -4.13
C VAL A 179 13.92 -7.31 -5.33
N MET A 180 14.88 -7.20 -6.25
CA MET A 180 14.66 -6.64 -7.58
C MET A 180 15.63 -7.23 -8.61
N THR A 181 15.35 -7.05 -9.88
CA THR A 181 16.20 -7.47 -11.00
C THR A 181 16.92 -6.26 -11.59
N SER A 182 18.22 -6.34 -11.83
CA SER A 182 18.98 -5.29 -12.51
C SER A 182 18.54 -5.18 -13.99
N ASP A 183 18.36 -3.96 -14.48
CA ASP A 183 17.91 -3.72 -15.85
C ASP A 183 19.02 -3.93 -16.90
N VAL A 184 20.29 -3.87 -16.50
CA VAL A 184 21.44 -3.94 -17.44
C VAL A 184 21.81 -5.38 -17.76
N ASP A 185 22.10 -6.19 -16.73
CA ASP A 185 22.64 -7.54 -16.90
C ASP A 185 21.78 -8.61 -16.22
N ARG A 186 20.54 -8.26 -15.85
CA ARG A 186 19.58 -9.16 -15.20
C ARG A 186 20.15 -9.96 -14.02
N HIS A 187 20.91 -9.29 -13.14
CA HIS A 187 21.19 -9.82 -11.83
C HIS A 187 19.93 -9.75 -10.97
N VAL A 188 19.63 -10.79 -10.23
CA VAL A 188 18.66 -10.70 -9.14
C VAL A 188 19.40 -10.17 -7.91
N ILE A 189 18.88 -9.10 -7.31
CA ILE A 189 19.51 -8.40 -6.19
C ILE A 189 18.62 -8.56 -4.97
N ALA A 190 19.17 -9.04 -3.87
CA ALA A 190 18.52 -9.16 -2.58
C ALA A 190 19.09 -8.10 -1.60
N PHE A 191 18.23 -7.24 -1.10
CA PHE A 191 18.55 -6.18 -0.15
C PHE A 191 18.18 -6.59 1.26
N GLY A 192 19.11 -6.45 2.23
CA GLY A 192 18.93 -6.94 3.58
C GLY A 192 18.63 -8.44 3.56
N CYS A 193 19.66 -9.28 3.44
CA CYS A 193 19.49 -10.72 3.28
C CYS A 193 20.48 -11.48 4.14
N ASN A 194 20.33 -12.81 4.25
CA ASN A 194 21.27 -13.63 5.00
C ASN A 194 22.62 -13.80 4.29
N THR A 195 23.69 -13.93 5.07
CA THR A 195 25.01 -14.31 4.57
C THR A 195 25.02 -15.77 4.11
N ILE A 196 25.99 -16.13 3.25
CA ILE A 196 26.19 -17.51 2.82
C ILE A 196 26.45 -18.41 4.04
N GLY A 197 25.71 -19.52 4.11
CA GLY A 197 25.81 -20.48 5.22
C GLY A 197 25.05 -20.08 6.50
N SER A 198 24.32 -18.95 6.50
CA SER A 198 23.47 -18.52 7.60
C SER A 198 22.01 -18.45 7.15
N THR A 199 21.07 -18.57 8.10
CA THR A 199 19.65 -18.30 7.91
C THR A 199 19.20 -17.00 8.58
N ALA A 200 20.10 -16.35 9.32
CA ALA A 200 19.80 -15.11 10.03
C ALA A 200 19.86 -13.92 9.06
N LEU A 201 18.83 -13.07 9.12
CA LEU A 201 18.77 -11.82 8.35
C LEU A 201 19.90 -10.88 8.77
N ASP A 202 20.69 -10.41 7.81
CA ASP A 202 21.58 -9.26 7.95
C ASP A 202 20.93 -8.06 7.25
N PRO A 203 20.41 -7.08 7.98
CA PRO A 203 19.59 -6.02 7.42
C PRO A 203 20.34 -5.01 6.55
N LEU A 204 21.68 -5.03 6.53
CA LEU A 204 22.52 -4.15 5.71
C LEU A 204 23.27 -4.87 4.57
N LEU A 205 23.13 -6.19 4.47
CA LEU A 205 23.80 -6.96 3.42
C LEU A 205 23.01 -6.88 2.11
N VAL A 206 23.71 -6.52 1.03
CA VAL A 206 23.20 -6.60 -0.33
C VAL A 206 23.93 -7.75 -1.03
N ARG A 207 23.17 -8.70 -1.61
CA ARG A 207 23.72 -9.78 -2.43
C ARG A 207 23.09 -9.76 -3.81
N PHE A 208 23.83 -10.21 -4.80
CA PHE A 208 23.36 -10.30 -6.18
C PHE A 208 23.80 -11.62 -6.80
N SER A 209 22.94 -12.18 -7.64
CA SER A 209 23.17 -13.42 -8.39
C SER A 209 24.20 -13.20 -9.50
N ASP A 210 24.62 -14.26 -10.16
CA ASP A 210 25.32 -14.15 -11.43
C ASP A 210 24.41 -13.59 -12.53
N THR A 211 25.01 -13.07 -13.60
CA THR A 211 24.30 -12.53 -14.77
C THR A 211 23.33 -13.54 -15.35
N GLU A 212 22.11 -13.10 -15.61
CA GLU A 212 21.02 -13.92 -16.19
C GLU A 212 20.73 -15.22 -15.41
N SER A 213 21.11 -15.30 -14.15
CA SER A 213 20.88 -16.46 -13.29
C SER A 213 20.04 -16.10 -12.06
N ILE A 214 19.03 -16.90 -11.78
CA ILE A 214 18.25 -16.81 -10.55
C ILE A 214 18.77 -17.76 -9.45
N VAL A 215 19.55 -18.77 -9.82
CA VAL A 215 19.98 -19.86 -8.95
C VAL A 215 21.43 -19.77 -8.49
N ASP A 216 22.32 -19.11 -9.24
CA ASP A 216 23.75 -19.01 -8.88
C ASP A 216 24.04 -17.72 -8.09
N TRP A 217 24.29 -17.90 -6.82
CA TRP A 217 24.65 -16.83 -5.86
C TRP A 217 26.00 -17.07 -5.19
N THR A 218 26.78 -17.99 -5.73
CA THR A 218 28.10 -18.34 -5.19
C THR A 218 29.18 -17.49 -5.86
N PRO A 219 29.84 -16.55 -5.15
CA PRO A 219 30.92 -15.78 -5.74
C PRO A 219 32.08 -16.67 -6.15
N THR A 220 32.51 -16.59 -7.41
CA THR A 220 33.67 -17.30 -7.96
C THR A 220 34.55 -16.34 -8.77
N ALA A 221 35.75 -16.79 -9.15
CA ALA A 221 36.63 -15.98 -10.00
C ALA A 221 36.10 -15.80 -11.45
N THR A 222 35.11 -16.58 -11.85
CA THR A 222 34.61 -16.66 -13.24
C THR A 222 33.18 -16.16 -13.43
N ASN A 223 32.44 -15.90 -12.36
CA ASN A 223 31.10 -15.37 -12.40
C ASN A 223 31.01 -13.96 -11.80
N GLN A 224 29.84 -13.36 -11.86
CA GLN A 224 29.59 -12.01 -11.34
C GLN A 224 28.73 -12.01 -10.08
N ALA A 225 28.44 -13.18 -9.47
CA ALA A 225 27.74 -13.24 -8.20
C ALA A 225 28.58 -12.60 -7.08
N GLY A 226 27.94 -11.90 -6.16
CA GLY A 226 28.65 -11.22 -5.09
C GLY A 226 27.75 -10.66 -3.99
N GLY A 227 28.37 -9.90 -3.09
CA GLY A 227 27.65 -9.20 -2.03
C GLY A 227 28.49 -8.12 -1.39
N VAL A 228 27.84 -7.11 -0.85
CA VAL A 228 28.46 -5.96 -0.18
C VAL A 228 27.67 -5.64 1.08
N GLN A 229 28.39 -5.49 2.17
CA GLN A 229 27.86 -4.98 3.43
C GLN A 229 27.86 -3.45 3.39
N LEU A 230 26.68 -2.83 3.55
CA LEU A 230 26.61 -1.37 3.69
C LEU A 230 27.20 -0.94 5.03
N SER A 231 27.89 0.20 5.02
CA SER A 231 28.54 0.76 6.22
C SER A 231 27.67 1.74 6.98
N GLN A 232 26.57 2.20 6.39
CA GLN A 232 25.71 3.26 6.92
C GLN A 232 24.32 2.74 7.30
N GLY A 233 23.90 3.06 8.52
CA GLY A 233 22.60 2.69 9.05
C GLY A 233 22.58 1.38 9.81
N SER A 234 21.38 0.93 10.16
CA SER A 234 21.12 -0.34 10.85
C SER A 234 20.21 -1.27 10.05
N VAL A 235 19.46 -0.72 9.10
CA VAL A 235 18.55 -1.50 8.25
C VAL A 235 18.32 -0.83 6.90
N ILE A 236 18.22 -1.62 5.84
CA ILE A 236 17.72 -1.19 4.54
C ILE A 236 16.18 -1.10 4.61
N VAL A 237 15.66 0.09 4.41
CA VAL A 237 14.20 0.33 4.41
C VAL A 237 13.61 -0.06 3.06
N ALA A 238 14.18 0.46 1.96
CA ALA A 238 13.77 0.11 0.61
C ALA A 238 14.87 0.41 -0.41
N ALA A 239 14.75 -0.16 -1.60
CA ALA A 239 15.54 0.18 -2.77
C ALA A 239 14.60 0.47 -3.94
N ILE A 240 14.98 1.42 -4.81
CA ILE A 240 14.19 1.80 -5.98
C ILE A 240 15.11 2.04 -7.18
N LYS A 241 14.67 1.57 -8.35
CA LYS A 241 15.39 1.80 -9.59
C LYS A 241 15.17 3.23 -10.10
N THR A 242 16.26 3.83 -10.57
CA THR A 242 16.22 5.00 -11.43
C THR A 242 16.80 4.62 -12.80
N ARG A 243 16.88 5.54 -13.72
CA ARG A 243 17.40 5.26 -15.07
C ARG A 243 18.88 4.82 -15.08
N GLN A 244 19.68 5.24 -14.11
CA GLN A 244 21.15 5.03 -14.13
C GLN A 244 21.70 4.33 -12.89
N GLU A 245 20.90 4.22 -11.86
CA GLU A 245 21.32 3.71 -10.55
C GLU A 245 20.13 3.14 -9.78
N ILE A 246 20.43 2.34 -8.78
CA ILE A 246 19.49 1.92 -7.76
C ILE A 246 19.77 2.74 -6.51
N ILE A 247 18.78 3.44 -5.99
CA ILE A 247 18.90 4.17 -4.74
C ILE A 247 18.39 3.28 -3.60
N ILE A 248 19.28 3.02 -2.65
CA ILE A 248 19.01 2.24 -1.45
C ILE A 248 18.79 3.22 -0.31
N PHE A 249 17.62 3.16 0.30
CA PHE A 249 17.28 3.92 1.50
C PHE A 249 17.58 3.07 2.72
N THR A 250 18.41 3.60 3.61
CA THR A 250 18.61 3.06 4.95
C THR A 250 17.78 3.86 5.96
N ASP A 251 17.82 3.46 7.22
CA ASP A 251 17.21 4.21 8.32
C ASP A 251 17.88 5.56 8.62
N VAL A 252 19.05 5.84 8.04
CA VAL A 252 19.82 7.08 8.28
C VAL A 252 20.21 7.84 7.02
N GLY A 253 20.06 7.27 5.81
CA GLY A 253 20.52 7.93 4.60
C GLY A 253 20.25 7.17 3.31
N LEU A 254 20.84 7.66 2.23
CA LEU A 254 20.71 7.14 0.87
C LEU A 254 22.06 6.69 0.33
N VAL A 255 22.09 5.51 -0.27
CA VAL A 255 23.24 4.93 -0.96
C VAL A 255 22.89 4.69 -2.42
N SER A 256 23.72 5.18 -3.33
CA SER A 256 23.64 4.90 -4.77
C SER A 256 24.37 3.60 -5.08
N MET A 257 23.69 2.67 -5.71
CA MET A 257 24.27 1.44 -6.27
C MET A 257 24.23 1.53 -7.80
N ARG A 258 25.42 1.44 -8.43
CA ARG A 258 25.58 1.53 -9.88
C ARG A 258 26.31 0.33 -10.43
N PHE A 259 25.84 -0.16 -11.56
CA PHE A 259 26.58 -1.17 -12.31
C PHE A 259 27.85 -0.56 -12.91
N VAL A 260 29.01 -1.20 -12.66
CA VAL A 260 30.33 -0.75 -13.14
C VAL A 260 31.05 -1.85 -13.93
N GLY A 261 30.48 -3.06 -13.94
CA GLY A 261 31.07 -4.21 -14.60
C GLY A 261 32.24 -4.84 -13.83
N SER A 262 32.78 -5.93 -14.42
CA SER A 262 33.89 -6.67 -13.82
C SER A 262 35.14 -5.77 -13.61
N PRO A 263 35.89 -5.90 -12.46
CA PRO A 263 35.75 -6.97 -11.47
C PRO A 263 34.79 -6.65 -10.31
N PHE A 264 34.28 -5.43 -10.18
CA PHE A 264 33.52 -5.01 -9.01
C PHE A 264 31.99 -5.16 -9.16
N VAL A 265 31.49 -5.43 -10.35
CA VAL A 265 30.08 -5.57 -10.72
C VAL A 265 29.25 -4.35 -10.35
N PHE A 266 29.13 -4.02 -9.07
CA PHE A 266 28.43 -2.84 -8.56
C PHE A 266 29.33 -1.97 -7.69
N SER A 267 29.17 -0.65 -7.83
CA SER A 267 29.76 0.36 -6.91
C SER A 267 28.69 0.92 -5.99
N PHE A 268 29.07 1.19 -4.75
CA PHE A 268 28.20 1.76 -3.73
C PHE A 268 28.77 3.11 -3.29
N THR A 269 27.95 4.16 -3.31
CA THR A 269 28.38 5.52 -2.94
C THR A 269 27.31 6.16 -2.07
N GLU A 270 27.69 6.68 -0.93
CA GLU A 270 26.79 7.46 -0.06
C GLU A 270 26.41 8.76 -0.77
N VAL A 271 25.11 9.07 -0.78
CA VAL A 271 24.53 10.22 -1.51
C VAL A 271 24.05 11.29 -0.55
N ALA A 272 23.39 10.89 0.52
CA ALA A 272 22.83 11.80 1.50
C ALA A 272 22.66 11.12 2.86
N GLU A 273 22.77 11.91 3.93
CA GLU A 273 22.52 11.50 5.30
C GLU A 273 21.37 12.30 5.92
N GLY A 274 20.76 11.77 6.99
CA GLY A 274 19.69 12.42 7.73
C GLY A 274 18.30 12.29 7.08
N PHE A 275 18.14 11.34 6.16
CA PHE A 275 16.88 11.05 5.48
C PHE A 275 16.57 9.56 5.55
N SER A 276 15.30 9.23 5.66
CA SER A 276 14.80 7.87 5.61
C SER A 276 13.44 7.83 4.92
N LEU A 277 12.80 6.66 4.88
CA LEU A 277 11.44 6.52 4.42
C LEU A 277 10.51 6.27 5.61
N ILE A 278 9.32 6.86 5.58
CA ILE A 278 8.28 6.57 6.57
C ILE A 278 7.75 5.14 6.44
N SER A 279 7.81 4.58 5.23
CA SER A 279 7.42 3.21 4.86
C SER A 279 8.27 2.72 3.69
N PRO A 280 8.50 1.42 3.53
CA PRO A 280 9.20 0.87 2.37
C PRO A 280 8.59 1.27 1.01
N ASN A 281 7.28 1.47 0.97
CA ASN A 281 6.56 1.82 -0.25
C ASN A 281 6.28 3.34 -0.40
N ALA A 282 6.87 4.18 0.47
CA ALA A 282 6.63 5.63 0.44
C ALA A 282 7.51 6.40 -0.55
N VAL A 283 8.16 5.71 -1.48
CA VAL A 283 8.99 6.30 -2.55
C VAL A 283 8.48 5.88 -3.92
N VAL A 284 8.47 6.83 -4.86
CA VAL A 284 8.07 6.60 -6.25
C VAL A 284 9.05 7.26 -7.21
N ASN A 285 9.14 6.70 -8.42
CA ASN A 285 9.90 7.26 -9.52
C ASN A 285 8.93 7.91 -10.52
N ALA A 286 9.03 9.21 -10.70
CA ALA A 286 8.28 9.96 -11.69
C ALA A 286 9.21 10.92 -12.42
N ASP A 287 9.11 11.01 -13.76
CA ASP A 287 9.95 11.87 -14.61
C ASP A 287 11.46 11.72 -14.30
N SER A 288 11.93 10.48 -14.09
CA SER A 288 13.31 10.14 -13.74
C SER A 288 13.82 10.79 -12.43
N LYS A 289 12.93 11.19 -11.56
CA LYS A 289 13.20 11.72 -10.21
C LYS A 289 12.51 10.85 -9.17
N LEU A 290 13.12 10.71 -8.00
CA LEU A 290 12.48 10.02 -6.90
C LEU A 290 11.79 11.03 -5.99
N PHE A 291 10.54 10.77 -5.71
CA PHE A 291 9.76 11.51 -4.73
C PHE A 291 9.48 10.61 -3.55
N PHE A 292 9.73 11.08 -2.36
CA PHE A 292 9.57 10.25 -1.17
C PHE A 292 9.07 11.01 0.05
N MET A 293 8.43 10.28 0.92
CA MET A 293 7.91 10.77 2.19
C MET A 293 8.75 10.22 3.34
N ASP A 294 9.26 11.12 4.16
CA ASP A 294 9.92 10.87 5.43
C ASP A 294 9.03 11.33 6.59
N ARG A 295 9.35 10.98 7.80
CA ARG A 295 8.66 11.46 9.02
C ARG A 295 8.71 12.99 9.18
N GLY A 296 9.69 13.67 8.57
CA GLY A 296 9.86 15.12 8.59
C GLY A 296 9.23 15.87 7.42
N GLY A 297 8.69 15.18 6.42
CA GLY A 297 8.05 15.79 5.26
C GLY A 297 8.30 15.09 3.94
N PHE A 298 8.22 15.84 2.86
CA PHE A 298 8.33 15.35 1.49
C PHE A 298 9.60 15.83 0.84
N TYR A 299 10.22 14.96 0.05
CA TYR A 299 11.52 15.19 -0.56
C TYR A 299 11.56 14.70 -2.00
N ILE A 300 12.47 15.27 -2.76
CA ILE A 300 12.81 14.86 -4.12
C ILE A 300 14.31 14.54 -4.21
N TYR A 301 14.63 13.47 -4.92
CA TYR A 301 15.99 13.13 -5.32
C TYR A 301 16.15 13.21 -6.84
N SER A 302 17.10 14.02 -7.28
CA SER A 302 17.50 14.18 -8.68
C SER A 302 19.02 14.39 -8.76
N GLY A 303 19.80 13.39 -8.28
CA GLY A 303 21.25 13.52 -8.05
C GLY A 303 21.62 14.14 -6.70
N ARG A 304 20.70 14.82 -6.05
CA ARG A 304 20.77 15.31 -4.66
C ARG A 304 19.40 15.33 -4.02
N VAL A 305 19.35 15.20 -2.70
CA VAL A 305 18.10 15.31 -1.95
C VAL A 305 17.74 16.78 -1.73
N GLN A 306 16.48 17.13 -1.98
CA GLN A 306 15.90 18.45 -1.73
C GLN A 306 14.55 18.31 -1.05
N ARG A 307 14.26 19.19 -0.11
CA ARG A 307 12.94 19.23 0.52
C ARG A 307 11.91 19.85 -0.43
N LEU A 308 10.74 19.25 -0.52
CA LEU A 308 9.60 19.84 -1.22
C LEU A 308 8.83 20.71 -0.23
N PRO A 309 8.67 22.02 -0.51
CA PRO A 309 7.79 22.86 0.28
C PRO A 309 6.34 22.35 0.17
N CYS A 310 5.73 22.03 1.31
CA CYS A 310 4.37 21.50 1.35
C CYS A 310 3.47 22.43 2.15
N THR A 311 2.41 22.94 1.52
CA THR A 311 1.46 23.87 2.15
C THR A 311 0.49 23.19 3.12
N VAL A 312 0.35 21.87 3.03
CA VAL A 312 -0.52 21.05 3.89
C VAL A 312 0.26 20.14 4.84
N LEU A 313 1.57 20.42 5.04
CA LEU A 313 2.47 19.55 5.80
C LEU A 313 1.98 19.28 7.22
N ASP A 314 1.67 20.33 7.96
CA ASP A 314 1.25 20.20 9.37
C ASP A 314 -0.06 19.44 9.50
N TYR A 315 -0.99 19.64 8.56
CA TYR A 315 -2.23 18.88 8.49
C TYR A 315 -1.95 17.38 8.32
N VAL A 316 -1.11 17.01 7.35
CA VAL A 316 -0.80 15.61 7.04
C VAL A 316 -0.05 14.95 8.20
N LEU A 317 1.06 15.55 8.66
CA LEU A 317 1.91 14.94 9.70
C LEU A 317 1.23 14.82 11.05
N SER A 318 0.31 15.73 11.39
CA SER A 318 -0.47 15.65 12.64
C SER A 318 -1.60 14.62 12.57
N ASP A 319 -1.99 14.18 11.38
CA ASP A 319 -3.13 13.30 11.15
C ASP A 319 -2.71 11.82 10.93
N ILE A 320 -1.46 11.54 10.60
CA ILE A 320 -0.98 10.18 10.33
C ILE A 320 -1.05 9.27 11.55
N ASN A 321 -1.59 8.06 11.36
CA ASN A 321 -1.42 6.97 12.31
C ASN A 321 -0.04 6.32 12.14
N TYR A 322 0.95 6.78 12.90
CA TYR A 322 2.32 6.26 12.85
C TYR A 322 2.43 4.78 13.25
N GLY A 323 1.51 4.25 14.05
CA GLY A 323 1.44 2.83 14.39
C GLY A 323 1.13 1.94 13.18
N GLN A 324 0.56 2.50 12.11
CA GLN A 324 0.29 1.82 10.86
C GLN A 324 1.08 2.39 9.67
N SER A 325 2.21 3.07 9.94
CA SER A 325 3.01 3.75 8.91
C SER A 325 3.49 2.80 7.80
N TYR A 326 3.70 1.52 8.07
CA TYR A 326 4.09 0.52 7.06
C TYR A 326 3.05 0.33 5.94
N LYS A 327 1.80 0.77 6.13
CA LYS A 327 0.75 0.78 5.10
C LYS A 327 0.83 1.99 4.16
N ILE A 328 1.65 2.99 4.49
CA ILE A 328 1.81 4.18 3.64
C ILE A 328 2.51 3.77 2.35
N PHE A 329 1.94 4.18 1.23
CA PHE A 329 2.55 3.96 -0.08
C PHE A 329 2.42 5.18 -0.98
N GLY A 330 3.38 5.33 -1.87
CA GLY A 330 3.36 6.32 -2.94
C GLY A 330 2.74 5.77 -4.21
N ALA A 331 2.12 6.64 -4.98
CA ALA A 331 1.52 6.35 -6.27
C ALA A 331 1.84 7.47 -7.26
N VAL A 332 1.97 7.13 -8.53
CA VAL A 332 2.18 8.08 -9.63
C VAL A 332 0.95 8.07 -10.52
N ASN A 333 0.51 9.24 -10.93
CA ASN A 333 -0.48 9.44 -11.98
C ASN A 333 0.15 10.36 -13.04
N SER A 334 0.82 9.77 -14.03
CA SER A 334 1.52 10.51 -15.08
C SER A 334 0.55 11.27 -15.98
N LEU A 335 -0.69 10.83 -16.11
CA LEU A 335 -1.73 11.49 -16.91
C LEU A 335 -2.03 12.90 -16.37
N ALA A 336 -2.01 13.06 -15.05
CA ALA A 336 -2.25 14.32 -14.37
C ALA A 336 -0.97 15.02 -13.87
N ASN A 337 0.21 14.39 -14.03
CA ASN A 337 1.49 14.83 -13.46
C ASN A 337 1.47 14.93 -11.93
N GLU A 338 0.90 13.93 -11.30
CA GLU A 338 0.63 13.90 -9.87
C GLU A 338 1.33 12.73 -9.18
N ILE A 339 1.70 12.99 -7.94
CA ILE A 339 2.19 11.99 -7.00
C ILE A 339 1.28 12.01 -5.79
N MET A 340 0.84 10.83 -5.40
CA MET A 340 -0.01 10.66 -4.23
C MET A 340 0.71 9.83 -3.18
N TRP A 341 0.56 10.20 -1.90
CA TRP A 341 0.92 9.35 -0.78
C TRP A 341 -0.35 9.02 -0.02
N PHE A 342 -0.70 7.76 -0.06
CA PHE A 342 -1.84 7.21 0.67
C PHE A 342 -1.41 6.86 2.09
N TYR A 343 -2.22 7.24 3.09
CA TYR A 343 -1.86 7.04 4.49
C TYR A 343 -3.09 6.74 5.37
N PRO A 344 -2.92 5.97 6.46
CA PRO A 344 -3.94 5.80 7.48
C PRO A 344 -3.97 7.04 8.40
N SER A 345 -5.14 7.63 8.61
CA SER A 345 -5.31 8.83 9.42
C SER A 345 -5.74 8.54 10.85
N GLY A 346 -5.35 9.39 11.81
CA GLY A 346 -5.82 9.36 13.18
C GLY A 346 -5.69 7.99 13.85
N ASN A 347 -6.80 7.32 14.08
CA ASN A 347 -6.87 5.98 14.65
C ASN A 347 -7.25 4.91 13.62
N SER A 348 -7.28 5.25 12.33
CA SER A 348 -7.60 4.30 11.27
C SER A 348 -6.54 3.21 11.19
N LEU A 349 -6.97 1.96 11.08
CA LEU A 349 -6.10 0.82 10.84
C LEU A 349 -5.90 0.57 9.34
N GLU A 350 -6.69 1.22 8.48
CA GLU A 350 -6.60 1.14 7.03
C GLU A 350 -6.27 2.52 6.43
N VAL A 351 -5.77 2.49 5.21
CA VAL A 351 -5.48 3.69 4.43
C VAL A 351 -6.79 4.35 4.03
N ASP A 352 -7.04 5.55 4.50
CA ASP A 352 -8.30 6.28 4.33
C ASP A 352 -8.12 7.70 3.79
N LYS A 353 -6.88 8.18 3.69
CA LYS A 353 -6.57 9.49 3.14
C LYS A 353 -5.37 9.46 2.20
N TYR A 354 -5.26 10.49 1.39
CA TYR A 354 -4.09 10.74 0.58
C TYR A 354 -3.73 12.22 0.53
N VAL A 355 -2.47 12.50 0.33
CA VAL A 355 -1.94 13.80 -0.04
C VAL A 355 -1.40 13.71 -1.46
N LEU A 356 -1.71 14.70 -2.27
CA LEU A 356 -1.37 14.76 -3.69
C LEU A 356 -0.47 15.96 -3.96
N TYR A 357 0.54 15.77 -4.77
CA TYR A 357 1.45 16.79 -5.26
C TYR A 357 1.51 16.78 -6.78
N ASN A 358 1.07 17.88 -7.40
CA ASN A 358 1.28 18.09 -8.83
C ASN A 358 2.70 18.66 -9.03
N TYR A 359 3.57 17.86 -9.66
CA TYR A 359 5.00 18.20 -9.77
C TYR A 359 5.33 19.17 -10.90
N LEU A 360 4.40 19.47 -11.81
CA LEU A 360 4.56 20.52 -12.81
C LEU A 360 4.14 21.89 -12.25
N GLU A 361 3.00 21.94 -11.57
CA GLU A 361 2.43 23.18 -11.07
C GLU A 361 2.87 23.53 -9.64
N ASN A 362 3.53 22.59 -8.95
CA ASN A 362 3.97 22.73 -7.55
C ASN A 362 2.81 23.02 -6.58
N VAL A 363 1.69 22.35 -6.78
CA VAL A 363 0.47 22.51 -5.98
C VAL A 363 0.20 21.23 -5.18
N TRP A 364 -0.24 21.42 -3.95
CA TRP A 364 -0.63 20.35 -3.04
C TRP A 364 -2.14 20.30 -2.86
N SER A 365 -2.68 19.11 -2.79
CA SER A 365 -4.07 18.88 -2.38
C SER A 365 -4.17 17.64 -1.48
N ILE A 366 -5.32 17.48 -0.86
CA ILE A 366 -5.62 16.36 0.04
C ILE A 366 -6.92 15.71 -0.41
N GLY A 367 -7.05 14.44 -0.14
CA GLY A 367 -8.28 13.71 -0.39
C GLY A 367 -8.51 12.61 0.62
N THR A 368 -9.74 12.12 0.64
CA THR A 368 -10.16 10.97 1.45
C THR A 368 -10.67 9.89 0.52
N THR A 369 -10.41 8.65 0.86
CA THR A 369 -11.08 7.51 0.23
C THR A 369 -12.42 7.32 0.92
N THR A 370 -13.41 6.80 0.18
CA THR A 370 -14.72 6.51 0.78
C THR A 370 -14.63 5.30 1.72
N ASP A 371 -15.49 5.24 2.73
CA ASP A 371 -15.45 4.23 3.80
C ASP A 371 -15.47 2.78 3.30
N ASN A 372 -16.00 2.53 2.10
CA ASN A 372 -16.13 1.20 1.53
C ASN A 372 -15.00 0.82 0.55
N PHE A 373 -14.16 1.78 0.13
CA PHE A 373 -13.17 1.58 -0.93
C PHE A 373 -11.81 2.12 -0.55
N VAL A 374 -11.16 1.41 0.35
CA VAL A 374 -9.77 1.68 0.76
C VAL A 374 -8.83 1.27 -0.36
N ARG A 375 -7.91 2.13 -0.76
CA ARG A 375 -6.85 1.79 -1.72
C ARG A 375 -5.64 1.22 -0.99
N THR A 376 -5.21 0.02 -1.37
CA THR A 376 -4.12 -0.71 -0.71
C THR A 376 -2.87 -0.82 -1.56
N ALA A 377 -2.99 -0.68 -2.87
CA ALA A 377 -1.90 -0.66 -3.83
C ALA A 377 -2.31 0.11 -5.08
N TRP A 378 -1.32 0.64 -5.79
CA TRP A 378 -1.49 1.40 -7.02
C TRP A 378 -0.48 0.94 -8.05
N ASN A 379 -0.93 0.80 -9.29
CA ASN A 379 -0.07 0.50 -10.42
C ASN A 379 -0.46 1.37 -11.63
N GLU A 380 0.49 2.14 -12.11
CA GLU A 380 0.38 2.84 -13.38
C GLU A 380 0.97 1.95 -14.47
N ALA A 381 0.16 1.04 -14.99
CA ALA A 381 0.62 0.06 -15.96
C ALA A 381 0.48 0.60 -17.38
N HIS A 382 1.57 0.57 -18.15
CA HIS A 382 1.57 0.96 -19.56
C HIS A 382 0.72 0.06 -20.47
N PHE A 383 0.22 -1.07 -19.97
CA PHE A 383 -0.70 -1.96 -20.70
C PHE A 383 -2.18 -1.60 -20.51
N SER A 384 -2.49 -0.67 -19.62
CA SER A 384 -3.83 -0.18 -19.36
C SER A 384 -3.94 1.29 -19.72
N ASP A 385 -5.08 1.70 -20.26
CA ASP A 385 -5.37 3.10 -20.55
C ASP A 385 -5.54 3.95 -19.28
N PHE A 386 -5.76 3.27 -18.14
CA PHE A 386 -6.03 3.89 -16.84
C PHE A 386 -5.11 3.30 -15.75
N PRO A 387 -4.71 4.09 -14.75
CA PRO A 387 -4.09 3.56 -13.54
C PRO A 387 -5.03 2.58 -12.83
N ILE A 388 -4.47 1.51 -12.26
CA ILE A 388 -5.22 0.47 -11.57
C ILE A 388 -4.85 0.49 -10.09
N ALA A 389 -5.85 0.44 -9.22
CA ALA A 389 -5.64 0.33 -7.78
C ALA A 389 -6.38 -0.87 -7.19
N ALA A 390 -5.73 -1.55 -6.26
CA ALA A 390 -6.36 -2.59 -5.46
C ALA A 390 -7.14 -1.93 -4.31
N SER A 391 -8.28 -2.51 -3.98
CA SER A 391 -9.14 -2.03 -2.92
C SER A 391 -9.55 -3.15 -1.98
N LYS A 392 -9.66 -2.81 -0.70
CA LYS A 392 -10.31 -3.65 0.31
C LYS A 392 -11.75 -3.15 0.48
N ASN A 393 -12.73 -4.03 0.27
CA ASN A 393 -14.13 -3.72 0.58
C ASN A 393 -14.41 -4.07 2.04
N SER A 394 -14.73 -3.09 2.87
CA SER A 394 -15.04 -3.29 4.29
C SER A 394 -16.45 -3.80 4.55
N SER A 395 -17.36 -3.65 3.60
CA SER A 395 -18.77 -4.05 3.73
C SER A 395 -19.06 -5.47 3.27
N GLU A 396 -18.17 -6.07 2.46
CA GLU A 396 -18.33 -7.44 1.97
C GLU A 396 -17.12 -8.29 2.37
N VAL A 397 -17.36 -9.31 3.17
CA VAL A 397 -16.31 -10.22 3.61
C VAL A 397 -15.79 -11.03 2.42
N ASN A 398 -14.47 -11.01 2.20
CA ASN A 398 -13.74 -11.76 1.16
C ASN A 398 -13.94 -11.28 -0.29
N ILE A 399 -14.47 -10.08 -0.52
CA ILE A 399 -14.53 -9.49 -1.86
C ILE A 399 -13.62 -8.26 -1.91
N ASN A 400 -12.61 -8.30 -2.80
CA ASN A 400 -11.72 -7.20 -3.08
C ASN A 400 -11.80 -6.88 -4.57
N TYR A 401 -11.61 -5.63 -4.92
CA TYR A 401 -11.75 -5.14 -6.28
C TYR A 401 -10.44 -4.56 -6.81
N LEU A 402 -10.29 -4.59 -8.11
CA LEU A 402 -9.32 -3.79 -8.84
C LEU A 402 -10.10 -2.69 -9.56
N TYR A 403 -9.77 -1.45 -9.26
CA TYR A 403 -10.43 -0.28 -9.85
C TYR A 403 -9.55 0.39 -10.89
N ASN A 404 -10.15 0.75 -12.01
CA ASN A 404 -9.56 1.74 -12.92
C ASN A 404 -9.76 3.13 -12.32
N HIS A 405 -8.69 3.91 -12.27
CA HIS A 405 -8.72 5.31 -11.86
C HIS A 405 -8.72 6.22 -13.09
N GLU A 406 -9.16 7.47 -12.92
CA GLU A 406 -9.30 8.46 -14.00
C GLU A 406 -10.33 8.06 -15.08
N ASP A 407 -11.24 7.14 -14.77
CA ASP A 407 -12.35 6.72 -15.62
C ASP A 407 -13.66 7.24 -15.02
N GLY A 408 -14.14 8.41 -15.53
CA GLY A 408 -15.35 9.06 -15.05
C GLY A 408 -15.13 10.16 -14.00
N HIS A 409 -16.17 10.47 -13.22
CA HIS A 409 -16.23 11.58 -12.27
C HIS A 409 -16.74 11.19 -10.88
N GLY A 410 -16.90 9.90 -10.62
CA GLY A 410 -17.41 9.36 -9.36
C GLY A 410 -16.57 8.19 -8.85
N ASP A 411 -16.91 7.69 -7.68
CA ASP A 411 -16.40 6.44 -7.14
C ASP A 411 -17.45 5.36 -7.41
N GLU A 412 -17.28 4.61 -8.50
CA GLU A 412 -18.34 3.80 -9.13
C GLU A 412 -19.57 4.65 -9.50
N ALA A 413 -20.75 4.30 -8.95
CA ALA A 413 -21.98 5.09 -9.10
C ALA A 413 -22.14 6.17 -8.02
N ASN A 414 -21.19 6.28 -7.09
CA ASN A 414 -21.27 7.23 -5.98
C ASN A 414 -20.57 8.53 -6.32
N ALA A 415 -21.21 9.64 -5.95
CA ALA A 415 -20.61 10.94 -6.02
C ALA A 415 -19.65 11.16 -4.85
N PHE A 416 -18.49 11.75 -5.10
CA PHE A 416 -17.66 12.31 -4.07
C PHE A 416 -17.66 13.84 -4.11
N THR A 417 -17.46 14.46 -2.94
CA THR A 417 -17.48 15.92 -2.85
C THR A 417 -16.12 16.49 -3.23
N ALA A 418 -16.04 17.11 -4.41
CA ALA A 418 -14.89 17.90 -4.82
C ALA A 418 -15.08 19.36 -4.40
N TYR A 419 -14.06 19.98 -3.81
CA TYR A 419 -14.14 21.39 -3.45
C TYR A 419 -12.79 22.11 -3.47
N ILE A 420 -12.88 23.44 -3.65
CA ILE A 420 -11.80 24.38 -3.39
C ILE A 420 -12.32 25.48 -2.49
N GLU A 421 -11.57 25.86 -1.46
CA GLU A 421 -11.94 26.91 -0.52
C GLU A 421 -10.79 27.89 -0.38
N SER A 422 -11.10 29.21 -0.49
CA SER A 422 -10.11 30.25 -0.28
C SER A 422 -9.76 30.38 1.22
N SER A 423 -8.59 30.95 1.51
CA SER A 423 -8.37 31.54 2.83
C SER A 423 -9.35 32.69 3.06
N ASP A 424 -9.48 33.09 4.32
CA ASP A 424 -10.26 34.26 4.67
C ASP A 424 -9.65 35.50 4.03
N PHE A 425 -10.51 36.36 3.51
CA PHE A 425 -10.15 37.66 2.96
C PHE A 425 -11.01 38.76 3.58
N ASP A 426 -10.44 39.94 3.71
CA ASP A 426 -11.08 41.18 4.13
C ASP A 426 -10.72 42.33 3.18
N LEU A 427 -11.38 43.48 3.34
CA LEU A 427 -11.23 44.62 2.43
C LEU A 427 -9.99 45.48 2.71
N GLN A 428 -9.49 45.44 3.93
CA GLN A 428 -8.39 46.30 4.38
C GLN A 428 -7.51 45.55 5.39
N PRO A 429 -6.21 45.88 5.46
CA PRO A 429 -5.28 45.21 6.36
C PRO A 429 -5.65 45.29 7.86
N ASP A 430 -6.50 46.27 8.26
CA ASP A 430 -6.95 46.42 9.61
C ASP A 430 -8.19 45.59 9.99
N GLY A 431 -8.89 45.00 9.02
CA GLY A 431 -10.06 44.14 9.22
C GLY A 431 -11.26 44.80 9.90
N ASP A 432 -11.26 46.15 10.04
CA ASP A 432 -12.25 46.92 10.82
C ASP A 432 -13.59 47.06 10.09
N HIS A 433 -13.61 46.94 8.77
CA HIS A 433 -14.80 47.18 7.96
C HIS A 433 -15.56 45.88 7.66
N PHE A 434 -16.89 45.99 7.63
CA PHE A 434 -17.70 44.97 6.98
C PHE A 434 -17.53 45.09 5.48
N LEU A 435 -17.38 43.95 4.84
CA LEU A 435 -17.47 43.81 3.39
C LEU A 435 -18.86 43.30 2.99
N GLN A 436 -19.36 43.81 1.93
CA GLN A 436 -20.58 43.30 1.28
C GLN A 436 -20.24 42.82 -0.14
N ILE A 437 -20.50 41.54 -0.38
CA ILE A 437 -20.41 40.95 -1.72
C ILE A 437 -21.77 41.11 -2.38
N GLN A 438 -21.82 41.91 -3.47
CA GLN A 438 -23.07 42.22 -4.17
C GLN A 438 -23.31 41.36 -5.39
N LYS A 439 -22.23 40.91 -6.04
CA LYS A 439 -22.32 40.13 -7.27
C LYS A 439 -21.16 39.14 -7.36
N LEU A 440 -21.48 37.95 -7.82
CA LEU A 440 -20.54 36.91 -8.24
C LEU A 440 -20.65 36.76 -9.77
N ILE A 441 -19.53 36.78 -10.46
CA ILE A 441 -19.41 36.42 -11.87
C ILE A 441 -18.56 35.16 -11.91
N PRO A 442 -19.18 33.98 -12.11
CA PRO A 442 -18.45 32.73 -12.14
C PRO A 442 -17.67 32.62 -13.46
N ASP A 443 -16.44 32.18 -13.36
CA ASP A 443 -15.67 31.68 -14.50
C ASP A 443 -15.48 30.18 -14.29
N ILE A 444 -16.39 29.40 -14.86
CA ILE A 444 -16.44 27.95 -14.67
C ILE A 444 -16.79 27.26 -15.99
N GLN A 445 -16.10 26.19 -16.27
CA GLN A 445 -16.37 25.31 -17.40
C GLN A 445 -16.81 23.94 -16.88
N PHE A 446 -17.96 23.48 -17.36
CA PHE A 446 -18.44 22.13 -17.10
C PHE A 446 -17.84 21.19 -18.14
N ARG A 447 -17.48 19.98 -17.70
CA ARG A 447 -16.91 18.90 -18.53
C ARG A 447 -17.82 17.68 -18.45
N ASN A 448 -18.07 17.05 -19.59
CA ASN A 448 -18.92 15.86 -19.70
C ASN A 448 -20.33 16.06 -19.14
N GLN A 449 -20.84 17.31 -19.18
CA GLN A 449 -22.18 17.61 -18.71
C GLN A 449 -23.23 16.87 -19.55
N SER A 450 -24.24 16.35 -18.89
CA SER A 450 -25.39 15.69 -19.51
C SER A 450 -26.62 16.58 -19.58
N SER A 451 -26.65 17.65 -18.77
CA SER A 451 -27.79 18.55 -18.64
C SER A 451 -27.37 20.02 -18.47
N THR A 452 -28.22 20.93 -18.96
CA THR A 452 -28.08 22.38 -18.68
C THR A 452 -28.51 22.75 -17.25
N SER A 453 -29.04 21.81 -16.49
CA SER A 453 -29.41 21.96 -15.08
C SER A 453 -28.30 21.49 -14.12
N ASP A 454 -27.20 20.99 -14.64
CA ASP A 454 -26.03 20.61 -13.83
C ASP A 454 -25.50 21.83 -13.08
N THR A 455 -25.14 21.68 -11.80
CA THR A 455 -24.82 22.80 -10.92
C THR A 455 -23.52 22.61 -10.17
N VAL A 456 -22.77 23.70 -10.00
CA VAL A 456 -21.67 23.81 -9.05
C VAL A 456 -22.03 24.88 -8.02
N SER A 457 -21.94 24.55 -6.75
CA SER A 457 -22.34 25.44 -5.66
C SER A 457 -21.18 26.34 -5.23
N PHE A 458 -21.41 27.65 -5.24
CA PHE A 458 -20.54 28.67 -4.71
C PHE A 458 -21.05 29.07 -3.34
N VAL A 459 -20.33 28.72 -2.29
CA VAL A 459 -20.72 28.97 -0.90
C VAL A 459 -19.89 30.11 -0.36
N ILE A 460 -20.56 31.24 -0.08
CA ILE A 460 -19.94 32.38 0.60
C ILE A 460 -20.08 32.13 2.09
N LYS A 461 -18.94 32.01 2.77
CA LYS A 461 -18.83 31.88 4.21
C LYS A 461 -18.35 33.19 4.83
N GLY A 462 -18.68 33.44 6.09
CA GLY A 462 -18.22 34.62 6.78
C GLY A 462 -18.17 34.48 8.28
N ARG A 463 -17.36 35.34 8.90
CA ARG A 463 -17.26 35.53 10.35
C ARG A 463 -16.98 37.00 10.67
N ASN A 464 -17.36 37.43 11.87
CA ASN A 464 -17.15 38.80 12.28
C ASN A 464 -15.89 38.99 13.16
N TYR A 465 -15.43 37.92 13.78
CA TYR A 465 -14.22 37.94 14.62
C TYR A 465 -13.31 36.75 14.26
N PRO A 466 -11.99 36.91 14.34
CA PRO A 466 -11.03 35.87 13.90
C PRO A 466 -11.15 34.51 14.62
N LEU A 467 -11.68 34.50 15.86
CA LEU A 467 -11.85 33.26 16.64
C LEU A 467 -13.23 32.60 16.44
N GLU A 468 -14.13 33.24 15.68
CA GLU A 468 -15.42 32.65 15.35
C GLU A 468 -15.25 31.61 14.20
N SER A 469 -16.06 30.57 14.26
CA SER A 469 -16.18 29.63 13.16
C SER A 469 -16.83 30.31 11.95
N LEU A 470 -16.34 29.99 10.76
CA LEU A 470 -16.98 30.43 9.51
C LEU A 470 -18.40 29.86 9.42
N SER A 471 -19.36 30.73 9.16
CA SER A 471 -20.77 30.35 8.90
C SER A 471 -21.12 30.58 7.42
N THR A 472 -21.97 29.75 6.87
CA THR A 472 -22.50 29.95 5.51
C THR A 472 -23.43 31.16 5.50
N LEU A 473 -23.05 32.17 4.72
CA LEU A 473 -23.86 33.37 4.51
C LEU A 473 -24.84 33.18 3.35
N GLN A 474 -24.34 32.61 2.26
CA GLN A 474 -25.14 32.35 1.06
C GLN A 474 -24.57 31.21 0.24
N THR A 475 -25.44 30.39 -0.36
CA THR A 475 -25.10 29.40 -1.37
C THR A 475 -25.71 29.84 -2.70
N ILE A 476 -24.95 29.72 -3.78
CA ILE A 476 -25.32 30.11 -5.13
C ILE A 476 -25.04 28.92 -6.04
N ASP A 477 -26.08 28.35 -6.62
CA ASP A 477 -25.92 27.28 -7.58
C ASP A 477 -25.74 27.87 -8.98
N VAL A 478 -24.59 27.60 -9.56
CA VAL A 478 -24.16 28.08 -10.88
C VAL A 478 -24.38 26.95 -11.88
N THR A 479 -25.10 27.25 -12.94
CA THR A 479 -25.35 26.35 -14.08
C THR A 479 -24.47 26.72 -15.28
N PRO A 480 -24.36 25.87 -16.32
CA PRO A 480 -23.63 26.18 -17.54
C PRO A 480 -24.05 27.49 -18.23
N ASN A 481 -25.30 27.93 -18.00
CA ASN A 481 -25.87 29.15 -18.57
C ASN A 481 -25.79 30.37 -17.65
N SER A 482 -25.23 30.22 -16.45
CA SER A 482 -25.16 31.33 -15.48
C SER A 482 -24.11 32.34 -15.90
N THR A 483 -24.51 33.60 -16.09
CA THR A 483 -23.60 34.70 -16.41
C THR A 483 -23.13 35.46 -15.20
N PHE A 484 -24.01 35.72 -14.25
CA PHE A 484 -23.71 36.32 -12.95
C PHE A 484 -24.82 36.00 -11.94
N SER A 485 -24.51 36.15 -10.67
CA SER A 485 -25.47 36.00 -9.58
C SER A 485 -25.38 37.18 -8.62
N ASN A 486 -26.52 37.74 -8.21
CA ASN A 486 -26.57 38.78 -7.19
C ASN A 486 -26.50 38.14 -5.81
N THR A 487 -25.75 38.77 -4.91
CA THR A 487 -25.56 38.29 -3.53
C THR A 487 -25.84 39.41 -2.55
N ARG A 488 -26.01 39.04 -1.26
CA ARG A 488 -26.15 39.98 -0.14
C ARG A 488 -25.30 39.53 1.06
N ALA A 489 -24.23 38.82 0.78
CA ALA A 489 -23.35 38.34 1.83
C ALA A 489 -22.60 39.52 2.48
N ARG A 490 -22.69 39.63 3.80
CA ARG A 490 -22.08 40.68 4.59
C ARG A 490 -21.37 40.09 5.80
N SER A 491 -20.09 40.38 5.94
CA SER A 491 -19.25 39.94 7.05
C SER A 491 -17.98 40.79 7.14
N ARG A 492 -17.17 40.66 8.19
CA ARG A 492 -15.84 41.28 8.27
C ARG A 492 -14.80 40.50 7.52
N GLN A 493 -14.83 39.17 7.66
CA GLN A 493 -13.99 38.25 6.92
C GLN A 493 -14.88 37.28 6.16
N CYS A 494 -14.54 37.03 4.92
CA CYS A 494 -15.25 36.06 4.08
C CYS A 494 -14.28 35.03 3.52
N ALA A 495 -14.79 33.83 3.29
CA ALA A 495 -14.16 32.79 2.48
C ALA A 495 -15.14 32.33 1.40
N LEU A 496 -14.62 31.93 0.26
CA LEU A 496 -15.41 31.39 -0.84
C LEU A 496 -15.07 29.92 -1.03
N ARG A 497 -16.08 29.08 -0.96
CA ARG A 497 -15.97 27.66 -1.29
C ARG A 497 -16.75 27.36 -2.57
N VAL A 498 -16.10 26.72 -3.53
CA VAL A 498 -16.71 26.15 -4.71
C VAL A 498 -16.75 24.65 -4.54
N THR A 499 -17.91 24.05 -4.66
CA THR A 499 -18.09 22.62 -4.36
C THR A 499 -19.10 21.97 -5.28
N ASN A 500 -18.88 20.69 -5.55
CA ASN A 500 -19.79 19.84 -6.29
C ASN A 500 -19.76 18.43 -5.71
N SER A 501 -20.89 17.74 -5.77
CA SER A 501 -21.05 16.34 -5.37
C SER A 501 -21.84 15.61 -6.45
N SER A 502 -21.30 15.52 -7.68
CA SER A 502 -21.88 14.80 -8.79
C SER A 502 -20.94 13.72 -9.30
N SER A 503 -21.51 12.58 -9.68
CA SER A 503 -20.81 11.50 -10.37
C SER A 503 -20.81 11.64 -11.90
N ASP A 504 -21.61 12.59 -12.45
CA ASP A 504 -21.94 12.61 -13.88
C ASP A 504 -21.11 13.60 -14.68
N TYR A 505 -20.55 14.62 -14.03
CA TYR A 505 -19.78 15.66 -14.70
C TYR A 505 -18.68 16.24 -13.82
N GLY A 506 -17.62 16.70 -14.47
CA GLY A 506 -16.54 17.47 -13.86
C GLY A 506 -16.66 18.95 -14.12
N TRP A 507 -15.80 19.73 -13.47
CA TRP A 507 -15.73 21.17 -13.67
C TRP A 507 -14.30 21.70 -13.58
N ARG A 508 -14.07 22.82 -14.24
CA ARG A 508 -12.83 23.59 -14.17
C ARG A 508 -13.14 25.00 -13.74
N LEU A 509 -12.51 25.45 -12.66
CA LEU A 509 -12.61 26.81 -12.17
C LEU A 509 -11.56 27.70 -12.85
N GLY A 510 -11.98 28.85 -13.34
CA GLY A 510 -11.13 29.93 -13.84
C GLY A 510 -11.05 31.09 -12.82
N ASP A 511 -10.87 32.30 -13.33
CA ASP A 511 -10.74 33.51 -12.51
C ASP A 511 -12.09 34.00 -12.01
N LEU A 512 -12.29 33.97 -10.69
CA LEU A 512 -13.51 34.46 -10.06
C LEU A 512 -13.53 35.98 -9.96
N ARG A 513 -14.67 36.58 -10.24
CA ARG A 513 -14.88 38.02 -10.08
C ARG A 513 -16.00 38.30 -9.10
N LEU A 514 -15.66 39.05 -8.06
CA LEU A 514 -16.58 39.47 -7.01
C LEU A 514 -16.71 41.01 -7.01
N ASP A 515 -17.97 41.54 -7.01
CA ASP A 515 -18.23 42.95 -6.70
C ASP A 515 -18.33 43.08 -5.17
N ILE A 516 -17.25 43.59 -4.57
CA ILE A 516 -17.11 43.72 -3.12
C ILE A 516 -17.10 45.22 -2.78
N ARG A 517 -17.91 45.59 -1.79
CA ARG A 517 -17.99 46.99 -1.32
C ARG A 517 -17.82 47.07 0.20
N PRO A 518 -17.20 48.16 0.73
CA PRO A 518 -17.19 48.43 2.13
C PRO A 518 -18.61 48.80 2.62
N ASP A 519 -19.03 48.24 3.75
CA ASP A 519 -20.35 48.44 4.32
C ASP A 519 -20.27 48.83 5.82
N GLY A 520 -19.43 49.86 6.07
CA GLY A 520 -19.29 50.47 7.41
C GLY A 520 -18.48 49.63 8.38
N LYS A 521 -18.37 50.14 9.62
CA LYS A 521 -17.62 49.52 10.73
C LYS A 521 -18.51 48.85 11.78
N ARG A 522 -19.82 48.93 11.65
CA ARG A 522 -20.82 48.36 12.58
C ARG A 522 -21.83 47.48 11.86
#